data_341adb5c61aca8ebf0a44c121121222e
#
_entry.id   341adb5c61aca8ebf0a44c121121222e
#
_cell.length_a   1.000
_cell.length_b   1.000
_cell.length_c   1.000
_cell.angle_alpha   90.00
_cell.angle_beta   90.00
_cell.angle_gamma   90.00
#
_symmetry.space_group_name_H-M   'P 1'
#
loop_
_entity.id
_entity.type
_entity.pdbx_description
1 polymer ?
#
loop_
_entity_poly.entity_id
_entity_poly.type
_entity_poly.pdbx_seq_one_letter_code
_entity_poly.pdbx_strand_id
1 'polypeptide(L)'
;MKKIATLSFVCIITAITLSLFSTTANSNPEGAPAGNTGSPADGTTCSKSGCHNGTPVTQAGIITSNVPKTGYLPGNTYNITVSLSGSGKKGFQVSPQDINGNVMGSLIAGTGTKILGTKYITHTAAKSTTSCTWTFQWIAPAAGKGAITFYGAFAITQDATKKSTLIIPEASTVQGVSNEANAKISVYPNPASDFIQIKLTDPISFGKAMLFDLSGKLVLTENFESNEFSMNVQSIPAGSYYLRVTDGQHQY
;
A
#
# COMPACT_ATOMS: atom_id res chain seq x y z
N MET A 1 59.59 26.39 40.17
CA MET A 1 58.27 27.03 40.01
C MET A 1 57.77 27.14 38.56
N LYS A 2 58.63 27.43 37.55
CA LYS A 2 58.18 27.53 36.13
C LYS A 2 57.62 26.22 35.52
N LYS A 3 58.11 25.05 35.89
CA LYS A 3 57.66 23.75 35.35
C LYS A 3 56.23 23.36 35.79
N ILE A 4 55.84 23.71 37.01
CA ILE A 4 54.51 23.40 37.56
C ILE A 4 53.43 24.27 36.91
N ALA A 5 53.70 25.53 36.65
CA ALA A 5 52.79 26.44 35.96
C ALA A 5 52.51 26.02 34.50
N THR A 6 53.53 25.52 33.78
CA THR A 6 53.38 25.04 32.38
C THR A 6 52.52 23.76 32.33
N LEU A 7 52.68 22.83 33.28
CA LEU A 7 51.89 21.60 33.33
C LEU A 7 50.40 21.89 33.63
N SER A 8 50.12 22.79 34.57
CA SER A 8 48.73 23.20 34.88
C SER A 8 48.07 23.91 33.73
N PHE A 9 48.79 24.71 32.96
CA PHE A 9 48.24 25.42 31.79
C PHE A 9 47.89 24.47 30.62
N VAL A 10 48.72 23.45 30.39
CA VAL A 10 48.48 22.40 29.40
C VAL A 10 47.26 21.52 29.79
N CYS A 11 47.10 21.16 31.05
CA CYS A 11 45.91 20.42 31.52
C CYS A 11 44.65 21.22 31.42
N ILE A 12 44.66 22.54 31.62
CA ILE A 12 43.46 23.39 31.47
C ILE A 12 43.08 23.53 30.01
N ILE A 13 44.03 23.69 29.09
CA ILE A 13 43.76 23.79 27.64
C ILE A 13 43.20 22.47 27.11
N THR A 14 43.73 21.29 27.52
CA THR A 14 43.20 19.99 27.15
C THR A 14 41.79 19.75 27.71
N ALA A 15 41.49 20.18 28.93
CA ALA A 15 40.15 20.09 29.49
C ALA A 15 39.13 21.00 28.76
N ILE A 16 39.51 22.20 28.37
CA ILE A 16 38.68 23.14 27.61
C ILE A 16 38.45 22.63 26.20
N THR A 17 39.44 22.05 25.52
CA THR A 17 39.26 21.48 24.18
C THR A 17 38.36 20.23 24.17
N LEU A 18 38.39 19.42 25.21
CA LEU A 18 37.56 18.23 25.34
C LEU A 18 36.09 18.58 25.58
N SER A 19 35.80 19.71 26.24
CA SER A 19 34.42 20.17 26.47
C SER A 19 33.76 20.82 25.25
N LEU A 20 34.51 21.21 24.21
CA LEU A 20 33.98 21.86 23.00
C LEU A 20 33.45 20.86 21.95
N PHE A 21 33.63 19.56 22.14
CA PHE A 21 33.16 18.51 21.25
C PHE A 21 31.94 17.73 21.81
N SER A 22 31.21 18.31 22.76
CA SER A 22 29.91 17.76 23.14
C SER A 22 28.94 17.98 21.99
N THR A 23 28.85 17.04 21.08
CA THR A 23 27.76 17.01 20.10
C THR A 23 26.47 16.76 20.86
N THR A 24 25.66 17.79 21.04
CA THR A 24 24.31 17.65 21.58
C THR A 24 23.49 16.83 20.59
N ALA A 25 23.18 15.58 20.95
CA ALA A 25 22.23 14.80 20.17
C ALA A 25 20.87 15.49 20.21
N ASN A 26 20.39 15.96 19.05
CA ASN A 26 19.08 16.56 18.93
C ASN A 26 18.00 15.47 19.04
N SER A 27 17.45 15.31 20.24
CA SER A 27 16.29 14.46 20.45
C SER A 27 15.02 15.18 20.03
N ASN A 28 14.22 14.56 19.15
CA ASN A 28 12.91 15.06 18.74
C ASN A 28 11.79 14.20 19.36
N PRO A 29 11.53 14.35 20.67
CA PRO A 29 10.54 13.51 21.36
C PRO A 29 9.12 13.72 20.87
N GLU A 30 8.83 14.83 20.23
CA GLU A 30 7.52 15.20 19.68
C GLU A 30 7.33 14.79 18.22
N GLY A 31 8.25 14.02 17.65
CA GLY A 31 8.16 13.50 16.28
C GLY A 31 9.43 13.70 15.46
N ALA A 32 9.73 12.73 14.62
CA ALA A 32 10.88 12.76 13.73
C ALA A 32 10.73 13.87 12.67
N PRO A 33 11.81 14.57 12.28
CA PRO A 33 11.78 15.50 11.15
C PRO A 33 11.41 14.77 9.85
N ALA A 34 10.76 15.46 8.92
CA ALA A 34 10.37 14.90 7.63
C ALA A 34 11.57 14.37 6.82
N GLY A 35 11.33 13.36 5.97
CA GLY A 35 12.33 12.83 5.04
C GLY A 35 13.31 11.84 5.64
N ASN A 36 12.93 11.07 6.66
CA ASN A 36 13.80 10.11 7.33
C ASN A 36 13.18 8.71 7.43
N THR A 37 12.46 8.27 6.41
CA THR A 37 11.79 6.96 6.40
C THR A 37 12.67 5.81 5.91
N GLY A 38 13.82 6.12 5.29
CA GLY A 38 14.64 5.12 4.62
C GLY A 38 14.11 4.71 3.24
N SER A 39 13.16 5.46 2.68
CA SER A 39 12.76 5.28 1.28
C SER A 39 13.91 5.64 0.33
N PRO A 40 13.92 5.13 -0.91
CA PRO A 40 14.91 5.52 -1.91
C PRO A 40 14.98 7.03 -2.14
N ALA A 41 13.82 7.70 -2.12
CA ALA A 41 13.74 9.14 -2.33
C ALA A 41 14.20 9.96 -1.12
N ASP A 42 13.98 9.48 0.11
CA ASP A 42 14.48 10.17 1.30
C ASP A 42 16.00 9.96 1.49
N GLY A 43 16.53 8.78 1.11
CA GLY A 43 17.95 8.44 1.22
C GLY A 43 18.50 8.41 2.64
N THR A 44 17.69 8.75 3.64
CA THR A 44 18.05 8.86 5.05
C THR A 44 17.05 8.16 5.98
N THR A 45 17.50 7.85 7.20
CA THR A 45 16.69 7.24 8.26
C THR A 45 16.82 8.02 9.56
N CYS A 46 16.26 7.50 10.64
CA CYS A 46 16.48 8.01 11.99
C CYS A 46 17.97 8.06 12.39
N SER A 47 18.85 7.31 11.71
CA SER A 47 20.31 7.30 11.95
C SER A 47 21.05 8.40 11.19
N LYS A 48 20.37 9.46 10.77
CA LYS A 48 21.00 10.66 10.23
C LYS A 48 21.92 11.29 11.30
N SER A 49 23.09 11.77 10.87
CA SER A 49 24.06 12.44 11.73
C SER A 49 23.39 13.48 12.65
N GLY A 50 23.68 13.39 13.95
CA GLY A 50 23.11 14.27 14.98
C GLY A 50 21.74 13.83 15.55
N CYS A 51 21.12 12.75 15.02
CA CYS A 51 19.87 12.23 15.56
C CYS A 51 20.10 10.92 16.36
N HIS A 52 20.39 9.82 15.66
CA HIS A 52 20.71 8.52 16.27
C HIS A 52 22.01 7.97 15.70
N ASN A 53 22.78 7.23 16.51
CA ASN A 53 24.14 6.82 16.14
C ASN A 53 24.21 5.46 15.44
N GLY A 54 23.23 4.57 15.62
CA GLY A 54 23.29 3.19 15.14
C GLY A 54 22.98 3.05 13.66
N THR A 55 23.57 2.05 13.00
CA THR A 55 23.16 1.63 11.67
C THR A 55 21.78 0.97 11.74
N PRO A 56 20.79 1.38 10.90
CA PRO A 56 19.44 0.85 10.98
C PRO A 56 19.40 -0.64 10.62
N VAL A 57 18.87 -1.46 11.51
CA VAL A 57 18.63 -2.88 11.25
C VAL A 57 17.30 -3.05 10.52
N THR A 58 17.30 -3.78 9.40
CA THR A 58 16.06 -4.11 8.69
C THR A 58 15.29 -5.17 9.48
N GLN A 59 14.02 -4.89 9.78
CA GLN A 59 13.12 -5.80 10.47
C GLN A 59 11.73 -5.76 9.82
N ALA A 60 11.25 -6.92 9.37
CA ALA A 60 9.89 -7.06 8.88
C ALA A 60 8.86 -7.05 10.03
N GLY A 61 7.59 -6.76 9.71
CA GLY A 61 6.48 -6.87 10.65
C GLY A 61 6.32 -5.71 11.64
N ILE A 62 7.17 -4.67 11.56
CA ILE A 62 6.98 -3.45 12.37
C ILE A 62 5.78 -2.66 11.86
N ILE A 63 5.59 -2.59 10.55
CA ILE A 63 4.43 -1.98 9.91
C ILE A 63 3.49 -3.10 9.48
N THR A 64 2.23 -3.01 9.87
CA THR A 64 1.16 -3.94 9.48
C THR A 64 -0.06 -3.17 9.01
N SER A 65 -0.99 -3.84 8.32
CA SER A 65 -2.25 -3.24 7.87
C SER A 65 -3.40 -4.24 7.99
N ASN A 66 -4.63 -3.71 7.95
CA ASN A 66 -5.85 -4.52 7.81
C ASN A 66 -6.30 -4.65 6.35
N VAL A 67 -5.47 -4.28 5.39
CA VAL A 67 -5.73 -4.53 3.97
C VAL A 67 -5.82 -6.04 3.73
N PRO A 68 -6.84 -6.54 3.02
CA PRO A 68 -6.93 -7.94 2.65
C PRO A 68 -5.69 -8.41 1.86
N LYS A 69 -5.38 -9.71 1.92
CA LYS A 69 -4.26 -10.29 1.15
C LYS A 69 -4.41 -10.11 -0.36
N THR A 70 -5.63 -9.94 -0.84
CA THR A 70 -5.95 -9.66 -2.25
C THR A 70 -5.53 -8.26 -2.71
N GLY A 71 -5.23 -7.36 -1.76
CA GLY A 71 -4.80 -5.99 -2.02
C GLY A 71 -5.80 -4.92 -1.58
N TYR A 72 -5.40 -3.65 -1.75
CA TYR A 72 -6.27 -2.51 -1.46
C TYR A 72 -7.24 -2.23 -2.61
N LEU A 73 -8.45 -1.81 -2.27
CA LEU A 73 -9.39 -1.23 -3.23
C LEU A 73 -9.16 0.29 -3.29
N PRO A 74 -9.12 0.88 -4.49
CA PRO A 74 -8.94 2.32 -4.68
C PRO A 74 -9.97 3.14 -3.89
N GLY A 75 -9.52 4.21 -3.25
CA GLY A 75 -10.36 5.11 -2.45
C GLY A 75 -10.79 4.58 -1.08
N ASN A 76 -10.58 3.30 -0.78
CA ASN A 76 -10.94 2.74 0.53
C ASN A 76 -9.95 3.17 1.62
N THR A 77 -10.46 3.22 2.85
CA THR A 77 -9.67 3.59 4.04
C THR A 77 -9.26 2.35 4.81
N TYR A 78 -7.99 2.26 5.15
CA TYR A 78 -7.40 1.15 5.88
C TYR A 78 -6.64 1.63 7.11
N ASN A 79 -6.55 0.78 8.12
CA ASN A 79 -5.72 1.01 9.29
C ASN A 79 -4.30 0.50 9.04
N ILE A 80 -3.33 1.35 9.33
CA ILE A 80 -1.91 1.01 9.33
C ILE A 80 -1.42 1.08 10.78
N THR A 81 -0.75 0.03 11.23
CA THR A 81 -0.27 -0.08 12.61
C THR A 81 1.24 -0.21 12.63
N VAL A 82 1.89 0.61 13.45
CA VAL A 82 3.31 0.51 13.79
C VAL A 82 3.43 -0.09 15.19
N SER A 83 4.17 -1.21 15.31
CA SER A 83 4.40 -1.90 16.57
C SER A 83 5.90 -2.00 16.86
N LEU A 84 6.33 -1.47 18.01
CA LEU A 84 7.72 -1.47 18.46
C LEU A 84 7.84 -2.09 19.84
N SER A 85 8.92 -2.86 20.05
CA SER A 85 9.30 -3.43 21.34
C SER A 85 10.76 -3.14 21.66
N GLY A 86 11.09 -3.18 22.93
CA GLY A 86 12.44 -2.94 23.49
C GLY A 86 12.44 -1.91 24.61
N SER A 87 13.58 -1.73 25.24
CA SER A 87 13.81 -0.68 26.27
C SER A 87 14.13 0.65 25.58
N GLY A 88 13.76 1.77 26.21
CA GLY A 88 14.08 3.12 25.73
C GLY A 88 12.92 3.89 25.11
N LYS A 89 13.20 5.11 24.69
CA LYS A 89 12.21 6.03 24.10
C LYS A 89 12.03 5.73 22.62
N LYS A 90 10.85 5.23 22.27
CA LYS A 90 10.53 4.82 20.90
C LYS A 90 9.79 5.89 20.14
N GLY A 91 10.17 6.03 18.87
CA GLY A 91 9.53 6.92 17.92
C GLY A 91 9.65 6.37 16.51
N PHE A 92 8.90 6.96 15.58
CA PHE A 92 8.86 6.48 14.20
C PHE A 92 8.57 7.60 13.19
N GLN A 93 8.91 7.35 11.95
CA GLN A 93 8.38 8.04 10.79
C GLN A 93 8.03 7.02 9.71
N VAL A 94 6.85 7.17 9.08
CA VAL A 94 6.37 6.29 8.01
C VAL A 94 5.81 7.13 6.87
N SER A 95 5.93 6.65 5.65
CA SER A 95 5.35 7.27 4.45
C SER A 95 4.99 6.21 3.40
N PRO A 96 3.78 6.26 2.81
CA PRO A 96 3.43 5.50 1.62
C PRO A 96 4.00 6.21 0.39
N GLN A 97 4.92 5.58 -0.33
CA GLN A 97 5.59 6.19 -1.48
C GLN A 97 5.67 5.21 -2.66
N ASP A 98 5.74 5.79 -3.87
CA ASP A 98 6.25 5.09 -5.04
C ASP A 98 7.79 5.11 -5.07
N ILE A 99 8.39 4.52 -6.10
CA ILE A 99 9.86 4.47 -6.26
C ILE A 99 10.47 5.86 -6.49
N ASN A 100 9.70 6.81 -6.99
CA ASN A 100 10.14 8.18 -7.24
C ASN A 100 9.96 9.10 -6.01
N GLY A 101 9.38 8.57 -4.93
CA GLY A 101 9.13 9.28 -3.70
C GLY A 101 7.86 10.11 -3.68
N ASN A 102 6.97 9.94 -4.66
CA ASN A 102 5.65 10.55 -4.60
C ASN A 102 4.81 9.88 -3.52
N VAL A 103 4.03 10.67 -2.78
CA VAL A 103 3.09 10.12 -1.80
C VAL A 103 1.96 9.38 -2.50
N MET A 104 1.61 8.21 -1.99
CA MET A 104 0.59 7.34 -2.56
C MET A 104 -0.61 7.21 -1.64
N GLY A 105 -1.71 7.84 -2.03
CA GLY A 105 -2.91 7.98 -1.21
C GLY A 105 -2.81 9.12 -0.20
N SER A 106 -3.66 9.10 0.82
CA SER A 106 -3.73 10.15 1.84
C SER A 106 -3.64 9.55 3.24
N LEU A 107 -2.94 10.25 4.13
CA LEU A 107 -2.78 9.86 5.53
C LEU A 107 -3.80 10.60 6.41
N ILE A 108 -4.34 9.90 7.41
CA ILE A 108 -5.17 10.48 8.48
C ILE A 108 -4.52 10.11 9.80
N ALA A 109 -4.18 11.12 10.59
CA ALA A 109 -3.54 10.91 11.89
C ALA A 109 -4.49 10.20 12.86
N GLY A 110 -3.95 9.24 13.61
CA GLY A 110 -4.60 8.59 14.73
C GLY A 110 -4.07 9.09 16.07
N THR A 111 -4.54 8.48 17.16
CA THR A 111 -4.12 8.86 18.51
C THR A 111 -2.61 8.74 18.71
N GLY A 112 -1.97 9.81 19.13
CA GLY A 112 -0.53 9.86 19.35
C GLY A 112 0.31 9.98 18.10
N THR A 113 -0.30 10.31 16.94
CA THR A 113 0.39 10.55 15.68
C THR A 113 0.06 11.92 15.10
N LYS A 114 0.94 12.43 14.25
CA LYS A 114 0.74 13.65 13.48
C LYS A 114 1.32 13.52 12.08
N ILE A 115 0.75 14.27 11.14
CA ILE A 115 1.21 14.33 9.74
C ILE A 115 2.16 15.51 9.57
N LEU A 116 3.24 15.28 8.83
CA LEU A 116 4.20 16.32 8.43
C LEU A 116 4.04 16.58 6.93
N GLY A 117 3.57 17.77 6.59
CA GLY A 117 3.11 18.06 5.24
C GLY A 117 1.94 17.15 4.86
N THR A 118 1.99 16.54 3.70
CA THR A 118 0.99 15.54 3.25
C THR A 118 1.57 14.13 3.15
N LYS A 119 2.87 13.96 3.41
CA LYS A 119 3.64 12.80 2.99
C LYS A 119 4.04 11.87 4.14
N TYR A 120 4.32 12.41 5.31
CA TYR A 120 4.89 11.64 6.42
C TYR A 120 3.96 11.61 7.61
N ILE A 121 3.94 10.48 8.32
CA ILE A 121 3.31 10.36 9.60
C ILE A 121 4.36 9.99 10.66
N THR A 122 4.26 10.60 11.84
CA THR A 122 5.17 10.40 12.96
C THR A 122 4.40 10.45 14.29
N HIS A 123 5.05 10.08 15.38
CA HIS A 123 4.50 10.19 16.73
C HIS A 123 4.41 11.66 17.19
N THR A 124 3.49 11.95 18.13
CA THR A 124 3.41 13.26 18.82
C THR A 124 4.20 13.27 20.12
N ALA A 125 4.44 12.09 20.70
CA ALA A 125 5.28 11.90 21.88
C ALA A 125 5.97 10.53 21.81
N ALA A 126 7.25 10.50 22.17
CA ALA A 126 8.01 9.26 22.26
C ALA A 126 7.46 8.40 23.40
N LYS A 127 7.36 7.08 23.20
CA LYS A 127 6.87 6.11 24.19
C LYS A 127 8.01 5.32 24.82
N SER A 128 8.00 5.18 26.14
CA SER A 128 9.02 4.47 26.92
C SER A 128 8.59 3.09 27.41
N THR A 129 7.36 2.64 27.13
CA THR A 129 6.84 1.32 27.50
C THR A 129 7.60 0.22 26.76
N THR A 130 7.76 -0.97 27.34
CA THR A 130 8.47 -2.11 26.73
C THR A 130 7.92 -2.47 25.34
N SER A 131 6.62 -2.38 25.17
CA SER A 131 5.92 -2.53 23.89
C SER A 131 5.00 -1.33 23.67
N CYS A 132 4.91 -0.84 22.45
CA CYS A 132 4.03 0.26 22.09
C CYS A 132 3.56 0.13 20.66
N THR A 133 2.35 0.64 20.43
CA THR A 133 1.73 0.70 19.11
C THR A 133 1.20 2.09 18.82
N TRP A 134 1.14 2.43 17.53
CA TRP A 134 0.44 3.57 16.97
C TRP A 134 -0.35 3.10 15.77
N THR A 135 -1.59 3.54 15.67
CA THR A 135 -2.44 3.25 14.51
C THR A 135 -2.89 4.55 13.90
N PHE A 136 -2.83 4.61 12.59
CA PHE A 136 -3.32 5.72 11.77
C PHE A 136 -4.07 5.16 10.57
N GLN A 137 -4.77 6.00 9.82
CA GLN A 137 -5.50 5.56 8.65
C GLN A 137 -4.81 6.02 7.36
N TRP A 138 -5.03 5.24 6.33
CA TRP A 138 -4.57 5.51 4.99
C TRP A 138 -5.73 5.31 4.01
N ILE A 139 -6.02 6.36 3.23
CA ILE A 139 -6.95 6.30 2.11
C ILE A 139 -6.14 5.89 0.89
N ALA A 140 -6.49 4.76 0.30
CA ALA A 140 -5.82 4.25 -0.89
C ALA A 140 -5.96 5.22 -2.07
N PRO A 141 -4.97 5.31 -2.97
CA PRO A 141 -5.04 6.19 -4.13
C PRO A 141 -6.08 5.72 -5.14
N ALA A 142 -6.27 6.50 -6.21
CA ALA A 142 -7.07 6.09 -7.36
C ALA A 142 -6.50 4.83 -8.03
N ALA A 143 -7.35 4.12 -8.78
CA ALA A 143 -6.98 2.89 -9.49
C ALA A 143 -5.79 3.07 -10.43
N GLY A 144 -5.07 1.97 -10.69
CA GLY A 144 -3.96 1.92 -11.63
C GLY A 144 -2.63 2.41 -11.06
N LYS A 145 -2.49 2.50 -9.72
CA LYS A 145 -1.23 2.86 -9.05
C LYS A 145 -0.37 1.65 -8.71
N GLY A 146 -0.93 0.44 -8.80
CA GLY A 146 -0.22 -0.79 -8.50
C GLY A 146 0.16 -0.94 -7.02
N ALA A 147 1.23 -1.66 -6.75
CA ALA A 147 1.66 -1.90 -5.38
C ALA A 147 2.23 -0.63 -4.72
N ILE A 148 1.81 -0.36 -3.49
CA ILE A 148 2.26 0.76 -2.67
C ILE A 148 3.22 0.25 -1.61
N THR A 149 4.32 0.96 -1.40
CA THR A 149 5.29 0.64 -0.35
C THR A 149 5.22 1.68 0.77
N PHE A 150 4.90 1.22 1.96
CA PHE A 150 5.10 1.98 3.19
C PHE A 150 6.54 1.82 3.63
N TYR A 151 7.31 2.89 3.62
CA TYR A 151 8.66 2.94 4.16
C TYR A 151 8.63 3.49 5.57
N GLY A 152 9.36 2.88 6.48
CA GLY A 152 9.42 3.33 7.87
C GLY A 152 10.78 3.20 8.51
N ALA A 153 11.16 4.23 9.27
CA ALA A 153 12.32 4.22 10.15
C ALA A 153 11.89 4.47 11.60
N PHE A 154 12.56 3.77 12.51
CA PHE A 154 12.15 3.61 13.89
C PHE A 154 13.35 3.78 14.81
N ALA A 155 13.20 4.57 15.86
CA ALA A 155 14.13 4.67 16.94
C ALA A 155 13.65 3.81 18.12
N ILE A 156 14.52 3.02 18.70
CA ILE A 156 14.27 2.23 19.92
C ILE A 156 15.03 2.84 21.09
N THR A 157 16.31 3.16 20.87
CA THR A 157 17.20 3.88 21.79
C THR A 157 18.02 4.90 20.99
N GLN A 158 18.97 5.59 21.64
CA GLN A 158 19.91 6.47 20.93
C GLN A 158 20.76 5.71 19.91
N ASP A 159 21.14 4.48 20.18
CA ASP A 159 22.06 3.68 19.35
C ASP A 159 21.38 2.51 18.61
N ALA A 160 20.08 2.28 18.87
CA ALA A 160 19.32 1.21 18.26
C ALA A 160 18.20 1.76 17.39
N THR A 161 18.39 1.65 16.08
CA THR A 161 17.41 2.07 15.08
C THR A 161 17.05 0.91 14.16
N LYS A 162 15.85 0.97 13.60
CA LYS A 162 15.33 -0.04 12.68
C LYS A 162 14.73 0.62 11.46
N LYS A 163 14.64 -0.14 10.37
CA LYS A 163 13.85 0.19 9.17
C LYS A 163 12.97 -0.99 8.79
N SER A 164 11.81 -0.70 8.25
CA SER A 164 10.85 -1.70 7.77
C SER A 164 10.12 -1.19 6.56
N THR A 165 9.68 -2.12 5.72
CA THR A 165 8.78 -1.83 4.61
C THR A 165 7.55 -2.72 4.71
N LEU A 166 6.40 -2.20 4.27
CA LEU A 166 5.18 -2.96 4.03
C LEU A 166 4.74 -2.68 2.60
N ILE A 167 4.70 -3.71 1.77
CA ILE A 167 4.21 -3.63 0.39
C ILE A 167 2.75 -4.09 0.38
N ILE A 168 1.87 -3.26 -0.15
CA ILE A 168 0.44 -3.54 -0.28
C ILE A 168 0.12 -3.53 -1.78
N PRO A 169 -0.25 -4.66 -2.39
CA PRO A 169 -0.66 -4.70 -3.78
C PRO A 169 -1.99 -3.95 -3.98
N GLU A 170 -2.21 -3.42 -5.16
CA GLU A 170 -3.55 -3.04 -5.59
C GLU A 170 -4.34 -4.32 -5.84
N ALA A 171 -5.55 -4.40 -5.31
CA ALA A 171 -6.42 -5.51 -5.63
C ALA A 171 -6.64 -5.51 -7.13
N SER A 172 -6.36 -6.64 -7.77
CA SER A 172 -6.83 -6.82 -9.14
C SER A 172 -8.34 -6.70 -9.08
N THR A 173 -8.88 -5.59 -9.56
CA THR A 173 -10.25 -5.59 -10.01
C THR A 173 -10.27 -6.47 -11.26
N VAL A 174 -10.24 -7.79 -11.05
CA VAL A 174 -10.91 -8.63 -12.02
C VAL A 174 -12.31 -8.02 -12.00
N GLN A 175 -12.71 -7.36 -13.07
CA GLN A 175 -14.13 -7.21 -13.30
C GLN A 175 -14.67 -8.65 -13.39
N GLY A 176 -14.88 -9.25 -12.21
CA GLY A 176 -15.75 -10.36 -12.10
C GLY A 176 -17.04 -9.85 -12.71
N VAL A 177 -17.57 -10.57 -13.66
CA VAL A 177 -18.93 -10.40 -14.10
C VAL A 177 -19.71 -10.16 -12.83
N SER A 178 -20.18 -8.94 -12.62
CA SER A 178 -21.04 -8.64 -11.49
C SER A 178 -22.16 -9.65 -11.58
N ASN A 179 -22.26 -10.52 -10.57
CA ASN A 179 -23.50 -11.26 -10.34
C ASN A 179 -24.51 -10.18 -9.93
N GLU A 180 -24.91 -9.38 -10.90
CA GLU A 180 -26.05 -8.51 -10.73
C GLU A 180 -27.23 -9.43 -10.49
N ALA A 181 -27.84 -9.31 -9.31
CA ALA A 181 -29.06 -10.01 -8.96
C ALA A 181 -30.23 -9.68 -9.94
N ASN A 182 -29.96 -8.86 -10.94
CA ASN A 182 -30.74 -8.59 -12.13
C ASN A 182 -29.94 -9.06 -13.35
N ALA A 183 -29.84 -10.38 -13.56
CA ALA A 183 -29.25 -10.90 -14.78
C ALA A 183 -30.04 -10.33 -15.99
N LYS A 184 -29.42 -9.39 -16.69
CA LYS A 184 -30.02 -8.77 -17.89
C LYS A 184 -30.09 -9.73 -19.08
N ILE A 185 -29.58 -10.95 -18.90
CA ILE A 185 -29.54 -12.02 -19.90
C ILE A 185 -29.94 -13.35 -19.27
N SER A 186 -30.78 -14.08 -19.96
CA SER A 186 -31.13 -15.46 -19.65
C SER A 186 -30.71 -16.36 -20.81
N VAL A 187 -30.10 -17.51 -20.50
CA VAL A 187 -29.64 -18.49 -21.50
C VAL A 187 -30.17 -19.86 -21.12
N TYR A 188 -30.94 -20.48 -22.00
CA TYR A 188 -31.53 -21.79 -21.79
C TYR A 188 -31.77 -22.56 -23.10
N PRO A 189 -31.75 -23.93 -23.07
CA PRO A 189 -31.33 -24.72 -21.95
C PRO A 189 -29.83 -24.58 -21.68
N ASN A 190 -29.42 -24.83 -20.45
CA ASN A 190 -28.01 -24.99 -20.07
C ASN A 190 -27.93 -26.17 -19.07
N PRO A 191 -27.36 -27.32 -19.45
CA PRO A 191 -26.66 -27.61 -20.71
C PRO A 191 -27.57 -27.66 -21.94
N ALA A 192 -26.96 -27.46 -23.11
CA ALA A 192 -27.62 -27.50 -24.43
C ALA A 192 -26.95 -28.52 -25.36
N SER A 193 -27.73 -29.09 -26.30
CA SER A 193 -27.25 -30.01 -27.34
C SER A 193 -27.36 -29.42 -28.76
N ASP A 194 -28.49 -28.77 -29.06
CA ASP A 194 -28.82 -28.35 -30.41
C ASP A 194 -28.81 -26.83 -30.57
N PHE A 195 -29.47 -26.13 -29.68
CA PHE A 195 -29.52 -24.66 -29.67
C PHE A 195 -29.60 -24.12 -28.23
N ILE A 196 -29.21 -22.88 -28.06
CA ILE A 196 -29.46 -22.07 -26.87
C ILE A 196 -30.40 -20.92 -27.24
N GLN A 197 -31.39 -20.69 -26.38
CA GLN A 197 -32.23 -19.51 -26.42
C GLN A 197 -31.62 -18.44 -25.54
N ILE A 198 -31.49 -17.23 -26.07
CA ILE A 198 -30.98 -16.07 -25.33
C ILE A 198 -32.12 -15.06 -25.25
N LYS A 199 -32.37 -14.59 -24.02
CA LYS A 199 -33.36 -13.55 -23.75
C LYS A 199 -32.70 -12.42 -22.98
N LEU A 200 -32.84 -11.19 -23.52
CA LEU A 200 -32.34 -9.95 -22.93
C LEU A 200 -33.49 -9.21 -22.26
N THR A 201 -33.24 -8.66 -21.08
CA THR A 201 -34.25 -7.86 -20.34
C THR A 201 -34.33 -6.46 -20.86
N ASP A 202 -33.21 -5.88 -21.29
CA ASP A 202 -33.17 -4.54 -21.87
C ASP A 202 -33.57 -4.58 -23.34
N PRO A 203 -34.34 -3.58 -23.84
CA PRO A 203 -34.72 -3.52 -25.24
C PRO A 203 -33.50 -3.22 -26.13
N ILE A 204 -33.16 -4.18 -26.98
CA ILE A 204 -32.07 -4.05 -27.95
C ILE A 204 -32.64 -4.30 -29.34
N SER A 205 -32.40 -3.37 -30.27
CA SER A 205 -32.91 -3.48 -31.62
C SER A 205 -32.03 -4.36 -32.53
N PHE A 206 -30.73 -4.44 -32.27
CA PHE A 206 -29.78 -5.26 -33.00
C PHE A 206 -28.51 -5.45 -32.18
N GLY A 207 -27.82 -6.54 -32.41
CA GLY A 207 -26.58 -6.82 -31.72
C GLY A 207 -25.88 -8.06 -32.25
N LYS A 208 -24.83 -8.46 -31.52
CA LYS A 208 -23.99 -9.62 -31.82
C LYS A 208 -23.81 -10.48 -30.60
N ALA A 209 -24.06 -11.78 -30.74
CA ALA A 209 -23.73 -12.80 -29.76
C ALA A 209 -22.50 -13.58 -30.24
N MET A 210 -21.57 -13.79 -29.35
CA MET A 210 -20.30 -14.45 -29.62
C MET A 210 -20.02 -15.51 -28.57
N LEU A 211 -19.68 -16.70 -29.00
CA LEU A 211 -19.35 -17.83 -28.13
C LEU A 211 -17.84 -18.08 -28.22
N PHE A 212 -17.19 -18.17 -27.05
CA PHE A 212 -15.76 -18.39 -26.93
C PHE A 212 -15.49 -19.67 -26.14
N ASP A 213 -14.45 -20.41 -26.50
CA ASP A 213 -13.96 -21.51 -25.69
C ASP A 213 -13.16 -21.01 -24.47
N LEU A 214 -12.74 -21.92 -23.60
CA LEU A 214 -11.97 -21.57 -22.39
C LEU A 214 -10.60 -20.96 -22.67
N SER A 215 -10.08 -21.06 -23.89
CA SER A 215 -8.84 -20.40 -24.33
C SER A 215 -9.06 -18.97 -24.83
N GLY A 216 -10.30 -18.54 -24.91
CA GLY A 216 -10.68 -17.24 -25.47
C GLY A 216 -10.79 -17.21 -26.99
N LYS A 217 -10.74 -18.38 -27.65
CA LYS A 217 -10.93 -18.48 -29.11
C LYS A 217 -12.40 -18.34 -29.43
N LEU A 218 -12.74 -17.47 -30.40
CA LEU A 218 -14.10 -17.35 -30.95
C LEU A 218 -14.49 -18.62 -31.68
N VAL A 219 -15.61 -19.24 -31.27
CA VAL A 219 -16.12 -20.50 -31.80
C VAL A 219 -17.36 -20.26 -32.68
N LEU A 220 -18.25 -19.38 -32.28
CA LEU A 220 -19.48 -19.06 -32.99
C LEU A 220 -19.82 -17.57 -32.84
N THR A 221 -20.41 -17.00 -33.88
CA THR A 221 -20.97 -15.65 -33.84
C THR A 221 -22.33 -15.60 -34.56
N GLU A 222 -23.27 -14.89 -33.97
CA GLU A 222 -24.64 -14.70 -34.49
C GLU A 222 -24.98 -13.24 -34.35
N ASN A 223 -25.64 -12.66 -35.37
CA ASN A 223 -26.25 -11.34 -35.26
C ASN A 223 -27.72 -11.50 -34.91
N PHE A 224 -28.26 -10.62 -34.11
CA PHE A 224 -29.65 -10.66 -33.70
C PHE A 224 -30.31 -9.29 -33.83
N GLU A 225 -31.64 -9.30 -34.05
CA GLU A 225 -32.46 -8.11 -34.24
C GLU A 225 -33.68 -8.07 -33.30
N SER A 226 -33.59 -8.87 -32.22
CA SER A 226 -34.65 -8.91 -31.19
C SER A 226 -34.10 -9.28 -29.85
N ASN A 227 -34.83 -8.97 -28.78
CA ASN A 227 -34.44 -9.30 -27.39
C ASN A 227 -34.44 -10.78 -27.09
N GLU A 228 -35.05 -11.60 -27.95
CA GLU A 228 -35.11 -13.05 -27.80
C GLU A 228 -34.71 -13.68 -29.13
N PHE A 229 -33.62 -14.49 -29.09
CA PHE A 229 -33.07 -15.12 -30.28
C PHE A 229 -32.42 -16.45 -29.90
N SER A 230 -32.14 -17.30 -30.90
CA SER A 230 -31.49 -18.60 -30.69
C SER A 230 -30.18 -18.71 -31.43
N MET A 231 -29.22 -19.42 -30.87
CA MET A 231 -27.97 -19.80 -31.53
C MET A 231 -27.93 -21.32 -31.68
N ASN A 232 -27.60 -21.80 -32.90
CA ASN A 232 -27.42 -23.22 -33.14
C ASN A 232 -26.02 -23.64 -32.65
N VAL A 233 -25.97 -24.55 -31.68
CA VAL A 233 -24.75 -25.06 -31.07
C VAL A 233 -24.46 -26.53 -31.38
N GLN A 234 -25.26 -27.15 -32.25
CA GLN A 234 -25.18 -28.59 -32.58
C GLN A 234 -23.80 -29.02 -33.11
N SER A 235 -23.10 -28.15 -33.82
CA SER A 235 -21.77 -28.42 -34.38
C SER A 235 -20.62 -28.13 -33.41
N ILE A 236 -20.93 -27.65 -32.21
CA ILE A 236 -19.91 -27.27 -31.23
C ILE A 236 -19.60 -28.46 -30.32
N PRO A 237 -18.34 -28.82 -30.10
CA PRO A 237 -17.98 -29.90 -29.17
C PRO A 237 -18.57 -29.70 -27.76
N ALA A 238 -18.93 -30.77 -27.09
CA ALA A 238 -19.39 -30.68 -25.70
C ALA A 238 -18.30 -30.06 -24.82
N GLY A 239 -18.69 -29.05 -24.02
CA GLY A 239 -17.73 -28.34 -23.17
C GLY A 239 -18.35 -27.12 -22.49
N SER A 240 -17.51 -26.34 -21.80
CA SER A 240 -17.88 -25.06 -21.22
C SER A 240 -17.40 -23.94 -22.13
N TYR A 241 -18.26 -22.93 -22.31
CA TYR A 241 -18.04 -21.81 -23.20
C TYR A 241 -18.47 -20.49 -22.53
N TYR A 242 -17.88 -19.38 -22.98
CA TYR A 242 -18.30 -18.05 -22.57
C TYR A 242 -19.17 -17.42 -23.66
N LEU A 243 -20.39 -17.00 -23.31
CA LEU A 243 -21.25 -16.21 -24.19
C LEU A 243 -21.04 -14.74 -23.89
N ARG A 244 -20.79 -13.95 -24.95
CA ARG A 244 -20.74 -12.50 -24.90
C ARG A 244 -21.79 -11.95 -25.87
N VAL A 245 -22.64 -11.08 -25.37
CA VAL A 245 -23.65 -10.38 -26.15
C VAL A 245 -23.37 -8.88 -26.12
N THR A 246 -23.48 -8.19 -27.24
CA THR A 246 -23.24 -6.75 -27.33
C THR A 246 -24.10 -6.11 -28.37
N ASP A 247 -24.57 -4.89 -28.10
CA ASP A 247 -25.26 -4.00 -29.08
C ASP A 247 -24.30 -2.95 -29.69
N GLY A 248 -22.97 -3.08 -29.39
CA GLY A 248 -21.98 -2.10 -29.81
C GLY A 248 -21.73 -0.98 -28.79
N GLN A 249 -22.62 -0.77 -27.82
CA GLN A 249 -22.48 0.20 -26.72
C GLN A 249 -22.37 -0.49 -25.37
N HIS A 250 -23.11 -1.57 -25.17
CA HIS A 250 -23.16 -2.35 -23.93
C HIS A 250 -22.67 -3.78 -24.19
N GLN A 251 -22.19 -4.41 -23.14
CA GLN A 251 -21.82 -5.84 -23.12
C GLN A 251 -22.59 -6.52 -21.98
N TYR A 252 -23.08 -7.72 -22.27
CA TYR A 252 -23.87 -8.55 -21.39
C TYR A 252 -23.20 -9.90 -21.19
#